data_ae3e190493e770d7fe5a87e2d0ef75f4
#
_entry.id   ae3e190493e770d7fe5a87e2d0ef75f4
#
_cell.length_a   1.000
_cell.length_b   1.000
_cell.length_c   1.000
_cell.angle_alpha   90.00
_cell.angle_beta   90.00
_cell.angle_gamma   90.00
#
_symmetry.space_group_name_H-M   'P 1'
#
loop_
_entity.id
_entity.type
_entity.pdbx_description
1 polymer ?
#
loop_
_entity_poly.entity_id
_entity_poly.type
_entity_poly.pdbx_seq_one_letter_code
_entity_poly.pdbx_strand_id
1 'polypeptide(L)' 'MTDVRYEECRLEGGPGYLPDNLRNPQVLMAENKVKVMFYNAWEHFERMDEFTETGVPIFRWTMQTRAAE' A
#
# COMPACT_ATOMS: atom_id res chain seq x y z
N MET A 1 24.42 -9.31 10.01
CA MET A 1 23.05 -8.90 10.39
C MET A 1 22.42 -8.10 9.27
N THR A 2 21.20 -8.40 8.94
CA THR A 2 20.50 -7.73 7.86
C THR A 2 19.91 -6.41 8.35
N ASP A 3 20.15 -5.35 7.59
CA ASP A 3 19.62 -4.04 7.90
C ASP A 3 18.25 -3.90 7.20
N VAL A 4 17.19 -3.98 7.98
CA VAL A 4 15.83 -3.91 7.45
C VAL A 4 15.36 -2.47 7.51
N ARG A 5 14.95 -1.93 6.36
CA ARG A 5 14.51 -0.54 6.27
C ARG A 5 13.08 -0.46 5.76
N TYR A 6 12.35 0.45 6.36
CA TYR A 6 10.97 0.74 5.96
C TYR A 6 10.90 2.17 5.44
N GLU A 7 9.97 2.40 4.55
CA GLU A 7 9.69 3.74 4.04
C GLU A 7 8.19 3.95 4.00
N GLU A 8 7.79 5.20 4.11
CA GLU A 8 6.38 5.56 3.96
C GLU A 8 6.01 5.44 2.48
N CYS A 9 4.77 5.03 2.21
CA CYS A 9 4.27 5.00 0.85
C CYS A 9 2.88 5.59 0.81
N ARG A 10 2.41 5.93 -0.38
CA ARG A 10 1.06 6.47 -0.59
C ARG A 10 0.26 5.48 -1.42
N LEU A 11 -0.89 5.06 -0.92
CA LEU A 11 -1.77 4.14 -1.61
C LEU A 11 -2.84 4.92 -2.36
N GLU A 12 -2.93 4.71 -3.67
CA GLU A 12 -3.87 5.42 -4.52
C GLU A 12 -4.83 4.45 -5.18
N GLY A 13 -6.06 4.89 -5.38
CA GLY A 13 -7.06 4.08 -6.05
C GLY A 13 -7.77 3.14 -5.11
N GLY A 14 -8.58 2.26 -5.69
CA GLY A 14 -9.35 1.32 -4.91
C GLY A 14 -10.65 1.90 -4.40
N PRO A 15 -11.24 1.24 -3.40
CA PRO A 15 -12.55 1.67 -2.90
C PRO A 15 -12.48 3.05 -2.27
N GLY A 16 -13.46 3.87 -2.59
CA GLY A 16 -13.54 5.22 -2.03
C GLY A 16 -13.76 5.23 -0.54
N TYR A 17 -14.28 4.13 0.02
CA TYR A 17 -14.52 4.05 1.46
C TYR A 17 -13.26 3.73 2.26
N LEU A 18 -12.14 3.42 1.60
CA LEU A 18 -10.90 3.17 2.33
C LEU A 18 -10.40 4.45 2.96
N PRO A 19 -10.29 4.52 4.30
CA PRO A 19 -9.96 5.79 4.95
C PRO A 19 -8.56 6.28 4.59
N ASP A 20 -8.41 7.58 4.58
CA ASP A 20 -7.14 8.17 4.22
C ASP A 20 -6.03 7.80 5.20
N ASN A 21 -6.37 7.57 6.46
CA ASN A 21 -5.36 7.21 7.45
C ASN A 21 -4.78 5.80 7.23
N LEU A 22 -5.40 5.00 6.35
CA LEU A 22 -4.86 3.70 5.97
C LEU A 22 -4.07 3.74 4.67
N ARG A 23 -3.92 4.92 4.07
CA ARG A 23 -3.31 5.06 2.75
C ARG A 23 -1.84 5.48 2.82
N ASN A 24 -1.25 5.51 4.01
CA ASN A 24 0.15 5.89 4.15
C ASN A 24 0.89 4.91 5.06
N PRO A 25 0.90 3.61 4.72
CA PRO A 25 1.58 2.63 5.58
C PRO A 25 3.07 2.65 5.39
N GLN A 26 3.77 2.00 6.31
CA GLN A 26 5.20 1.74 6.17
C GLN A 26 5.37 0.45 5.38
N VAL A 27 6.33 0.44 4.46
CA VAL A 27 6.60 -0.71 3.63
C VAL A 27 8.09 -0.93 3.55
N LEU A 28 8.50 -2.18 3.39
CA LEU A 28 9.91 -2.49 3.18
C LEU A 28 10.39 -1.83 1.89
N MET A 29 11.58 -1.25 1.92
CA MET A 29 12.05 -0.45 0.79
C MET A 29 12.14 -1.23 -0.51
N ALA A 30 12.40 -2.53 -0.44
CA ALA A 30 12.49 -3.36 -1.65
C ALA A 30 11.17 -3.99 -2.04
N GLU A 31 10.11 -3.78 -1.28
CA GLU A 31 8.83 -4.43 -1.52
C GLU A 31 8.08 -3.72 -2.64
N ASN A 32 7.48 -4.50 -3.54
CA ASN A 32 6.73 -3.96 -4.66
C ASN A 32 5.23 -4.09 -4.50
N LYS A 33 4.77 -4.77 -3.47
CA LYS A 33 3.35 -5.00 -3.25
C LYS A 33 3.00 -4.77 -1.81
N VAL A 34 1.82 -4.19 -1.59
CA VAL A 34 1.28 -3.92 -0.26
C VAL A 34 -0.16 -4.36 -0.26
N LYS A 35 -0.61 -4.93 0.84
CA LYS A 35 -2.03 -5.22 1.00
C LYS A 35 -2.50 -4.71 2.35
N VAL A 36 -3.73 -4.21 2.36
CA VAL A 36 -4.33 -3.61 3.55
C VAL A 36 -5.64 -4.32 3.81
N MET A 37 -5.84 -4.76 5.04
CA MET A 37 -7.10 -5.39 5.44
C MET A 37 -8.09 -4.31 5.83
N PHE A 38 -9.29 -4.36 5.25
CA PHE A 38 -10.33 -3.43 5.59
C PHE A 38 -11.69 -4.09 5.30
N TYR A 39 -12.53 -4.18 6.32
CA TYR A 39 -13.83 -4.81 6.21
C TYR A 39 -13.75 -6.22 5.62
N ASN A 40 -12.88 -7.02 6.19
CA ASN A 40 -12.81 -8.44 5.86
C ASN A 40 -12.38 -8.72 4.42
N ALA A 41 -11.65 -7.78 3.85
CA ALA A 41 -11.10 -7.94 2.51
C ALA A 41 -9.70 -7.37 2.47
N TRP A 42 -8.87 -7.93 1.60
CA TRP A 42 -7.53 -7.43 1.36
C TRP A 42 -7.56 -6.54 0.13
N GLU A 43 -7.14 -5.29 0.29
CA GLU A 43 -6.96 -4.36 -0.83
C GLU A 43 -5.51 -4.42 -1.24
N HIS A 44 -5.26 -4.79 -2.48
CA HIS A 44 -3.90 -5.00 -2.98
C HIS A 44 -3.43 -3.80 -3.78
N PHE A 45 -2.19 -3.38 -3.51
CA PHE A 45 -1.58 -2.24 -4.19
C PHE A 45 -0.21 -2.65 -4.70
N GLU A 46 0.21 -2.05 -5.80
CA GLU A 46 1.48 -2.39 -6.42
C GLU A 46 2.29 -1.12 -6.66
N ARG A 47 3.60 -1.21 -6.40
CA ARG A 47 4.49 -0.06 -6.56
C ARG A 47 4.54 0.38 -8.00
N MET A 48 4.39 1.69 -8.19
CA MET A 48 4.54 2.31 -9.50
C MET A 48 5.84 3.12 -9.52
N ASP A 49 6.26 3.51 -10.72
CA ASP A 49 7.41 4.42 -10.83
C ASP A 49 6.93 5.84 -10.71
N GLU A 50 6.18 6.12 -9.65
CA GLU A 50 5.59 7.43 -9.39
C GLU A 50 5.87 7.82 -7.96
N PHE A 51 5.95 9.12 -7.72
CA PHE A 51 6.23 9.65 -6.40
C PHE A 51 5.35 10.88 -6.16
N THR A 52 5.04 11.14 -4.90
CA THR A 52 4.34 12.37 -4.54
C THR A 52 5.30 13.54 -4.67
N GLU A 53 4.78 14.76 -4.45
CA GLU A 53 5.60 15.95 -4.51
C GLU A 53 6.73 15.92 -3.48
N THR A 54 6.53 15.21 -2.39
CA THR A 54 7.55 15.11 -1.35
C THR A 54 8.45 13.90 -1.50
N GLY A 55 8.29 13.17 -2.61
CA GLY A 55 9.19 12.03 -2.88
C GLY A 55 8.75 10.72 -2.29
N VAL A 56 7.49 10.61 -1.88
CA VAL A 56 6.96 9.36 -1.31
C VAL A 56 6.50 8.46 -2.46
N PRO A 57 6.94 7.19 -2.49
CA PRO A 57 6.54 6.30 -3.58
C PRO A 57 5.04 6.01 -3.54
N ILE A 58 4.46 5.91 -4.72
CA ILE A 58 3.03 5.66 -4.89
C ILE A 58 2.82 4.21 -5.28
N PHE A 59 1.89 3.56 -4.58
CA PHE A 59 1.41 2.21 -4.91
C PHE A 59 -0.03 2.35 -5.36
N ARG A 60 -0.39 1.71 -6.47
CA ARG A 60 -1.74 1.80 -6.99
C ARG A 60 -2.51 0.52 -6.79
N TRP A 61 -3.78 0.67 -6.51
CA TRP A 61 -4.68 -0.46 -6.27
C TRP A 61 -4.76 -1.35 -7.51
N THR A 62 -4.70 -2.66 -7.29
CA THR A 62 -4.79 -3.63 -8.38
C THR A 62 -6.01 -4.53 -8.26
N MET A 63 -6.34 -4.97 -7.05
CA MET A 63 -7.44 -5.90 -6.90
C MET A 63 -7.82 -6.02 -5.43
N GLN A 64 -8.98 -6.61 -5.21
CA GLN A 64 -9.46 -6.93 -3.87
C GLN A 64 -9.63 -8.44 -3.78
N THR A 65 -9.21 -9.02 -2.67
CA THR A 65 -9.48 -10.43 -2.40
C THR A 65 -10.19 -10.53 -1.06
N ARG A 66 -11.08 -11.50 -0.97
CA ARG A 66 -11.82 -11.70 0.25
C ARG A 66 -10.94 -12.42 1.27
N ALA A 67 -11.00 -11.97 2.51
CA ALA A 67 -10.25 -12.64 3.56
C ALA A 67 -10.81 -14.05 3.76
N ALA A 68 -9.91 -15.00 4.00
CA ALA A 68 -10.33 -16.36 4.26
C ALA A 68 -11.07 -16.43 5.59
N GLU A 69 -12.01 -17.35 5.69
CA GLU A 69 -12.74 -17.53 6.92
C GLU A 69 -12.37 -18.81 7.62
#